data_2a585597846f886b7d6a2152511a2ca9
#
_entry.id   2a585597846f886b7d6a2152511a2ca9
#
_cell.length_a   1.000
_cell.length_b   1.000
_cell.length_c   1.000
_cell.angle_alpha   90.00
_cell.angle_beta   90.00
_cell.angle_gamma   90.00
#
_symmetry.space_group_name_H-M   'P 1'
#
loop_
_entity.id
_entity.type
_entity.pdbx_description
1 polymer ?
#
loop_
_entity_poly.entity_id
_entity_poly.type
_entity_poly.pdbx_seq_one_letter_code
_entity_poly.pdbx_strand_id
1 'polypeptide(L)'
;MLNYKIAIEGKENPLPVVKFEDARYELAATFLLGEARNFGAEIIAALDEVAGGKKKTGAFAGNVFSLEITPKTTTICDDISGKECEIGTQDLKKIVEEYWAAYKKLRNQ
;
A
#
# COMPACT_ATOMS: atom_id res chain seq x y z
N MET A 1 -4.68 7.68 15.18
CA MET A 1 -3.63 6.69 14.87
C MET A 1 -4.23 5.50 14.12
N LEU A 2 -3.59 5.04 13.10
CA LEU A 2 -4.07 3.95 12.27
C LEU A 2 -3.71 2.60 12.91
N ASN A 3 -4.73 1.77 13.16
CA ASN A 3 -4.54 0.47 13.79
C ASN A 3 -4.65 -0.64 12.75
N TYR A 4 -3.60 -1.43 12.64
CA TYR A 4 -3.54 -2.55 11.71
C TYR A 4 -2.54 -3.59 12.19
N LYS A 5 -2.62 -4.77 11.60
CA LYS A 5 -1.59 -5.79 11.78
C LYS A 5 -1.33 -6.48 10.44
N ILE A 6 -0.15 -7.05 10.31
CA ILE A 6 0.22 -7.84 9.14
C ILE A 6 0.25 -9.30 9.58
N ALA A 7 -0.58 -10.12 8.95
CA ALA A 7 -0.65 -11.55 9.21
C ALA A 7 -0.14 -12.31 7.99
N ILE A 8 0.47 -13.47 8.22
CA ILE A 8 0.90 -14.34 7.12
C ILE A 8 -0.17 -15.39 6.92
N GLU A 9 -0.74 -15.45 5.73
CA GLU A 9 -1.84 -16.36 5.41
C GLU A 9 -1.53 -17.21 4.19
N GLY A 10 -2.07 -18.42 4.18
CA GLY A 10 -1.88 -19.40 3.11
C GLY A 10 -0.94 -20.52 3.51
N LYS A 11 -1.25 -21.76 3.11
CA LYS A 11 -0.45 -22.93 3.47
C LYS A 11 0.67 -23.20 2.46
N GLU A 12 0.33 -23.19 1.17
CA GLU A 12 1.30 -23.51 0.12
C GLU A 12 2.03 -22.27 -0.39
N ASN A 13 1.32 -21.16 -0.51
CA ASN A 13 1.87 -19.91 -0.96
C ASN A 13 1.53 -18.82 0.05
N PRO A 14 2.26 -18.78 1.19
CA PRO A 14 1.95 -17.78 2.21
C PRO A 14 2.22 -16.37 1.72
N LEU A 15 1.30 -15.46 2.05
CA LEU A 15 1.38 -14.05 1.70
C LEU A 15 1.09 -13.21 2.93
N PRO A 16 1.74 -12.04 3.05
CA PRO A 16 1.34 -11.09 4.09
C PRO A 16 0.00 -10.47 3.72
N VAL A 17 -0.87 -10.32 4.70
CA VAL A 17 -2.18 -9.70 4.56
C VAL A 17 -2.30 -8.66 5.65
N VAL A 18 -2.65 -7.42 5.27
CA VAL A 18 -2.85 -6.35 6.23
C VAL A 18 -4.30 -6.36 6.67
N LYS A 19 -4.51 -6.35 7.98
CA LYS A 19 -5.85 -6.31 8.59
C LYS A 19 -6.00 -5.01 9.37
N PHE A 20 -6.90 -4.15 8.88
CA PHE A 20 -7.20 -2.89 9.55
C PHE A 20 -8.39 -3.06 10.49
N GLU A 21 -8.35 -2.38 11.63
CA GLU A 21 -9.50 -2.35 12.54
C GLU A 21 -10.67 -1.56 11.94
N ASP A 22 -10.35 -0.52 11.19
CA ASP A 22 -11.37 0.36 10.58
C ASP A 22 -11.68 -0.13 9.17
N ALA A 23 -12.94 -0.47 8.92
CA ALA A 23 -13.41 -0.98 7.63
C ALA A 23 -13.21 0.01 6.48
N ARG A 24 -13.01 1.32 6.76
CA ARG A 24 -12.72 2.32 5.74
C ARG A 24 -11.47 1.98 4.93
N TYR A 25 -10.56 1.21 5.52
CA TYR A 25 -9.27 0.91 4.90
C TYR A 25 -9.22 -0.46 4.22
N GLU A 26 -10.36 -1.12 4.03
CA GLU A 26 -10.38 -2.43 3.34
C GLU A 26 -9.84 -2.35 1.92
N LEU A 27 -10.12 -1.24 1.23
CA LEU A 27 -9.58 -1.05 -0.13
C LEU A 27 -8.06 -0.97 -0.10
N ALA A 28 -7.49 -0.34 0.93
CA ALA A 28 -6.05 -0.27 1.11
C ALA A 28 -5.45 -1.66 1.33
N ALA A 29 -6.13 -2.53 2.09
CA ALA A 29 -5.67 -3.90 2.30
C ALA A 29 -5.62 -4.66 0.97
N THR A 30 -6.66 -4.53 0.14
CA THR A 30 -6.71 -5.16 -1.18
C THR A 30 -5.62 -4.62 -2.11
N PHE A 31 -5.40 -3.30 -2.08
CA PHE A 31 -4.33 -2.66 -2.84
C PHE A 31 -2.96 -3.25 -2.47
N LEU A 32 -2.69 -3.40 -1.19
CA LEU A 32 -1.41 -3.94 -0.72
C LEU A 32 -1.21 -5.36 -1.20
N LEU A 33 -2.22 -6.20 -1.05
CA LEU A 33 -2.15 -7.59 -1.47
C LEU A 33 -1.97 -7.73 -2.99
N GLY A 34 -2.66 -6.90 -3.77
CA GLY A 34 -2.63 -6.98 -5.22
C GLY A 34 -1.45 -6.27 -5.86
N GLU A 35 -1.12 -5.07 -5.40
CA GLU A 35 -0.14 -4.22 -6.08
C GLU A 35 1.21 -4.13 -5.36
N ALA A 36 1.22 -3.97 -4.03
CA ALA A 36 2.48 -3.80 -3.31
C ALA A 36 3.35 -5.05 -3.40
N ARG A 37 2.75 -6.20 -3.54
CA ARG A 37 3.47 -7.46 -3.74
C ARG A 37 4.29 -7.45 -5.03
N ASN A 38 3.77 -6.83 -6.08
CA ASN A 38 4.43 -6.79 -7.39
C ASN A 38 5.24 -5.52 -7.61
N PHE A 39 4.81 -4.41 -7.04
CA PHE A 39 5.37 -3.08 -7.32
C PHE A 39 5.83 -2.35 -6.07
N GLY A 40 6.18 -3.09 -5.00
CA GLY A 40 6.54 -2.50 -3.72
C GLY A 40 7.61 -1.43 -3.81
N ALA A 41 8.69 -1.69 -4.55
CA ALA A 41 9.79 -0.74 -4.69
C ALA A 41 9.34 0.55 -5.39
N GLU A 42 8.54 0.41 -6.47
CA GLU A 42 8.05 1.56 -7.23
C GLU A 42 7.07 2.40 -6.42
N ILE A 43 6.20 1.74 -5.65
CA ILE A 43 5.23 2.41 -4.78
C ILE A 43 5.97 3.19 -3.68
N ILE A 44 6.96 2.56 -3.05
CA ILE A 44 7.76 3.20 -2.00
C ILE A 44 8.48 4.42 -2.58
N ALA A 45 9.08 4.29 -3.77
CA ALA A 45 9.77 5.41 -4.41
C ALA A 45 8.83 6.59 -4.68
N ALA A 46 7.63 6.31 -5.19
CA ALA A 46 6.64 7.36 -5.47
C ALA A 46 6.21 8.07 -4.18
N LEU A 47 5.97 7.31 -3.11
CA LEU A 47 5.58 7.88 -1.82
C LEU A 47 6.73 8.71 -1.22
N ASP A 48 7.97 8.21 -1.31
CA ASP A 48 9.14 8.90 -0.77
C ASP A 48 9.36 10.26 -1.43
N GLU A 49 9.18 10.37 -2.74
CA GLU A 49 9.40 11.62 -3.45
C GLU A 49 8.49 12.74 -2.93
N VAL A 50 7.25 12.41 -2.60
CA VAL A 50 6.28 13.38 -2.08
C VAL A 50 6.45 13.57 -0.57
N ALA A 51 6.56 12.48 0.18
CA ALA A 51 6.73 12.55 1.63
C ALA A 51 8.03 13.23 2.03
N GLY A 52 9.08 13.06 1.23
CA GLY A 52 10.38 13.68 1.46
C GLY A 52 10.51 15.11 0.93
N GLY A 53 9.46 15.65 0.31
CA GLY A 53 9.43 17.03 -0.15
C GLY A 53 10.08 17.29 -1.50
N LYS A 54 10.50 16.26 -2.23
CA LYS A 54 11.10 16.44 -3.56
C LYS A 54 10.06 16.81 -4.61
N LYS A 55 8.83 16.34 -4.44
CA LYS A 55 7.71 16.67 -5.33
C LYS A 55 6.52 17.11 -4.50
N LYS A 56 5.71 18.00 -5.06
CA LYS A 56 4.48 18.46 -4.41
C LYS A 56 3.36 17.43 -4.52
N THR A 57 3.35 16.67 -5.61
CA THR A 57 2.38 15.60 -5.84
C THR A 57 3.06 14.45 -6.56
N GLY A 58 2.45 13.28 -6.48
CA GLY A 58 2.94 12.11 -7.17
C GLY A 58 1.81 11.20 -7.57
N ALA A 59 2.14 10.16 -8.33
CA ALA A 59 1.18 9.19 -8.79
C ALA A 59 1.85 7.84 -8.98
N PHE A 60 1.05 6.80 -8.91
CA PHE A 60 1.46 5.44 -9.25
C PHE A 60 0.28 4.76 -9.95
N ALA A 61 0.56 4.03 -11.01
CA ALA A 61 -0.44 3.22 -11.70
C ALA A 61 0.04 1.78 -11.77
N GLY A 62 -0.73 0.89 -11.15
CA GLY A 62 -0.47 -0.55 -11.18
C GLY A 62 -1.36 -1.26 -12.18
N ASN A 63 -1.67 -2.54 -11.92
CA ASN A 63 -2.53 -3.33 -12.80
C ASN A 63 -4.01 -3.00 -12.62
N VAL A 64 -4.44 -2.81 -11.38
CA VAL A 64 -5.85 -2.60 -11.03
C VAL A 64 -6.04 -1.32 -10.22
N PHE A 65 -5.03 -0.94 -9.45
CA PHE A 65 -5.09 0.20 -8.55
C PHE A 65 -4.17 1.32 -8.99
N SER A 66 -4.57 2.55 -8.67
CA SER A 66 -3.72 3.71 -8.86
C SER A 66 -3.69 4.55 -7.59
N LEU A 67 -2.65 5.37 -7.45
CA LEU A 67 -2.47 6.27 -6.32
C LEU A 67 -2.36 7.70 -6.82
N GLU A 68 -3.02 8.61 -6.11
CA GLU A 68 -2.78 10.05 -6.22
C GLU A 68 -2.21 10.49 -4.88
N ILE A 69 -0.98 10.99 -4.90
CA ILE A 69 -0.21 11.25 -3.69
C ILE A 69 -0.05 12.75 -3.47
N THR A 70 -0.45 13.22 -2.28
CA THR A 70 -0.11 14.56 -1.81
C THR A 70 0.67 14.42 -0.52
N PRO A 71 1.34 15.46 -0.03
CA PRO A 71 2.16 15.32 1.19
C PRO A 71 1.39 14.84 2.40
N LYS A 72 0.12 15.19 2.51
CA LYS A 72 -0.71 14.85 3.66
C LYS A 72 -1.52 13.58 3.45
N THR A 73 -2.12 13.42 2.28
CA THR A 73 -3.09 12.36 2.00
C THR A 73 -2.81 11.70 0.67
N THR A 74 -3.00 10.38 0.61
CA THR A 74 -2.93 9.62 -0.63
C THR A 74 -4.30 8.99 -0.88
N THR A 75 -4.78 9.11 -2.12
CA THR A 75 -6.02 8.48 -2.55
C THR A 75 -5.67 7.19 -3.31
N ILE A 76 -6.21 6.09 -2.83
CA ILE A 76 -6.09 4.78 -3.48
C ILE A 76 -7.37 4.57 -4.29
N CYS A 77 -7.24 4.33 -5.58
CA CYS A 77 -8.37 4.11 -6.47
C CYS A 77 -8.32 2.72 -7.06
N ASP A 78 -9.45 2.00 -7.00
CA ASP A 78 -9.65 0.77 -7.74
C ASP A 78 -10.15 1.18 -9.14
N ASP A 79 -9.30 0.99 -10.14
CA ASP A 79 -9.54 1.46 -11.50
C ASP A 79 -10.66 0.70 -12.20
N ILE A 80 -11.06 -0.45 -11.68
CA ILE A 80 -12.16 -1.25 -12.25
C ILE A 80 -13.50 -0.80 -11.67
N SER A 81 -13.60 -0.72 -10.34
CA SER A 81 -14.86 -0.38 -9.66
C SER A 81 -15.07 1.12 -9.50
N GLY A 82 -14.00 1.91 -9.55
CA GLY A 82 -14.04 3.34 -9.25
C GLY A 82 -14.09 3.67 -7.76
N LYS A 83 -14.02 2.68 -6.89
CA LYS A 83 -14.00 2.91 -5.45
C LYS A 83 -12.68 3.55 -5.04
N GLU A 84 -12.76 4.44 -4.06
CA GLU A 84 -11.59 5.17 -3.56
C GLU A 84 -11.50 5.07 -2.05
N CYS A 85 -10.26 5.19 -1.56
CA CYS A 85 -9.96 5.21 -0.14
C CYS A 85 -8.87 6.23 0.11
N GLU A 86 -9.06 7.12 1.07
CA GLU A 86 -8.03 8.08 1.47
C GLU A 86 -7.30 7.58 2.70
N ILE A 87 -5.99 7.75 2.71
CA ILE A 87 -5.15 7.34 3.84
C ILE A 87 -4.01 8.36 3.95
N GLY A 88 -3.54 8.62 5.18
CA GLY A 88 -2.40 9.50 5.38
C GLY A 88 -1.18 9.01 4.60
N THR A 89 -0.49 9.91 3.91
CA THR A 89 0.66 9.54 3.07
C THR A 89 1.77 8.90 3.89
N GLN A 90 2.09 9.44 5.06
CA GLN A 90 3.11 8.86 5.94
C GLN A 90 2.68 7.49 6.46
N ASP A 91 1.40 7.33 6.78
CA ASP A 91 0.87 6.03 7.23
C ASP A 91 0.98 4.99 6.13
N LEU A 92 0.58 5.35 4.90
CA LEU A 92 0.65 4.43 3.77
C LEU A 92 2.10 4.04 3.47
N LYS A 93 3.02 5.01 3.49
CA LYS A 93 4.44 4.75 3.26
C LYS A 93 4.96 3.70 4.24
N LYS A 94 4.66 3.89 5.53
CA LYS A 94 5.09 2.95 6.57
C LYS A 94 4.53 1.56 6.34
N ILE A 95 3.23 1.47 6.03
CA ILE A 95 2.56 0.19 5.80
C ILE A 95 3.15 -0.53 4.58
N VAL A 96 3.37 0.20 3.47
CA VAL A 96 3.95 -0.39 2.26
C VAL A 96 5.37 -0.90 2.53
N GLU A 97 6.17 -0.14 3.27
CA GLU A 97 7.52 -0.56 3.64
C GLU A 97 7.50 -1.85 4.47
N GLU A 98 6.62 -1.91 5.47
CA GLU A 98 6.47 -3.10 6.31
C GLU A 98 5.96 -4.30 5.50
N TYR A 99 4.96 -4.07 4.65
CA TYR A 99 4.39 -5.11 3.80
C TYR A 99 5.44 -5.68 2.84
N TRP A 100 6.16 -4.79 2.16
CA TRP A 100 7.19 -5.18 1.18
C TRP A 100 8.32 -5.96 1.85
N ALA A 101 8.74 -5.53 3.04
CA ALA A 101 9.76 -6.24 3.80
C ALA A 101 9.30 -7.63 4.19
N ALA A 102 8.06 -7.77 4.66
CA ALA A 102 7.47 -9.05 5.03
C ALA A 102 7.38 -9.99 3.82
N TYR A 103 6.95 -9.47 2.67
CA TYR A 103 6.83 -10.24 1.44
C TYR A 103 8.20 -10.75 0.96
N LYS A 104 9.19 -9.87 0.93
CA LYS A 104 10.55 -10.26 0.50
C LYS A 104 11.14 -11.32 1.42
N LYS A 105 10.90 -11.21 2.72
CA LYS A 105 11.39 -12.18 3.70
C LYS A 105 10.81 -13.57 3.42
N LEU A 106 9.53 -13.64 3.10
CA LEU A 106 8.87 -14.90 2.75
C LEU A 106 9.45 -15.50 1.47
N ARG A 107 9.74 -14.67 0.48
CA ARG A 107 10.28 -15.12 -0.81
C ARG A 107 11.70 -15.63 -0.71
N ASN A 108 12.45 -15.21 0.30
CA ASN A 108 13.86 -15.57 0.48
C ASN A 108 14.06 -16.77 1.42
N GLN A 109 12.98 -17.42 1.83
CA GLN A 109 13.05 -18.61 2.69
C GLN A 109 13.01 -19.90 1.89
#